data_02d787b0b3cc897d98638e1fc34dbe68
#
_entry.id   02d787b0b3cc897d98638e1fc34dbe68
#
_cell.length_a   1.000
_cell.length_b   1.000
_cell.length_c   1.000
_cell.angle_alpha   90.00
_cell.angle_beta   90.00
_cell.angle_gamma   90.00
#
_symmetry.space_group_name_H-M   'P 1'
#
loop_
_entity.id
_entity.type
_entity.pdbx_description
1 polymer ?
#
loop_
_entity_poly.entity_id
_entity_poly.type
_entity_poly.pdbx_seq_one_letter_code
_entity_poly.pdbx_strand_id
1 'polypeptide(L)' 'MNYEAIANNGLTLLYETIRAALKVDDSRVDEGAEPQFHIRDTAEWKKLAGALEMAMLKRGMTFEVIEWYPGQIKLPLGG' A
#
# COMPACT_ATOMS: atom_id res chain seq x y z
N MET A 1 -1.06 -1.89 -15.96
CA MET A 1 -2.42 -1.51 -15.51
C MET A 1 -2.63 -0.03 -15.77
N ASN A 2 -3.78 0.32 -16.29
CA ASN A 2 -4.11 1.73 -16.52
C ASN A 2 -4.84 2.29 -15.30
N TYR A 3 -4.11 2.94 -14.41
CA TYR A 3 -4.67 3.48 -13.17
C TYR A 3 -5.67 4.60 -13.41
N GLU A 4 -5.55 5.31 -14.53
CA GLU A 4 -6.44 6.41 -14.86
C GLU A 4 -7.87 5.93 -15.19
N ALA A 5 -8.02 4.68 -15.60
CA ALA A 5 -9.32 4.09 -15.90
C ALA A 5 -10.02 3.53 -14.66
N ILE A 6 -9.34 3.48 -13.51
CA ILE A 6 -9.90 2.92 -12.29
C ILE A 6 -10.66 4.03 -11.54
N ALA A 7 -11.87 3.71 -11.08
CA ALA A 7 -12.67 4.64 -10.28
C ALA A 7 -11.99 4.90 -8.91
N ASN A 8 -12.35 6.02 -8.26
CA ASN A 8 -11.76 6.40 -6.98
C ASN A 8 -11.87 5.31 -5.92
N ASN A 9 -13.05 4.72 -5.76
CA ASN A 9 -13.23 3.65 -4.78
C ASN A 9 -12.47 2.39 -5.16
N GLY A 10 -12.22 2.16 -6.44
CA GLY A 10 -11.38 1.05 -6.89
C GLY A 10 -9.91 1.24 -6.48
N LEU A 11 -9.39 2.46 -6.60
CA LEU A 11 -8.04 2.78 -6.15
C LEU A 11 -7.90 2.57 -4.64
N THR A 12 -8.87 3.06 -3.88
CA THR A 12 -8.89 2.88 -2.43
C THR A 12 -8.94 1.39 -2.06
N LEU A 13 -9.78 0.62 -2.73
CA LEU A 13 -9.91 -0.80 -2.46
C LEU A 13 -8.59 -1.55 -2.72
N LEU A 14 -7.94 -1.26 -3.85
CA LEU A 14 -6.65 -1.89 -4.17
C LEU A 14 -5.60 -1.55 -3.13
N TYR A 15 -5.53 -0.29 -2.74
CA TYR A 15 -4.55 0.15 -1.75
C TYR A 15 -4.81 -0.49 -0.38
N GLU A 16 -6.06 -0.52 0.06
CA GLU A 16 -6.44 -1.16 1.33
C GLU A 16 -6.22 -2.67 1.31
N THR A 17 -6.34 -3.29 0.15
CA THR A 17 -6.04 -4.72 0.00
C THR A 17 -4.55 -4.98 0.27
N ILE A 18 -3.67 -4.12 -0.25
CA ILE A 18 -2.23 -4.24 0.02
C ILE A 18 -1.96 -4.05 1.52
N ARG A 19 -2.60 -3.08 2.15
CA ARG A 19 -2.45 -2.85 3.59
C ARG A 19 -2.89 -4.06 4.40
N ALA A 20 -4.03 -4.65 4.05
CA ALA A 20 -4.55 -5.83 4.74
C ALA A 20 -3.59 -7.02 4.59
N ALA A 21 -3.07 -7.23 3.38
CA ALA A 21 -2.10 -8.30 3.14
C ALA A 21 -0.82 -8.08 3.96
N LEU A 22 -0.37 -6.84 4.07
CA LEU A 22 0.81 -6.51 4.87
C LEU A 22 0.58 -6.81 6.36
N LYS A 23 -0.62 -6.51 6.87
CA LYS A 23 -0.96 -6.83 8.26
C LYS A 23 -0.94 -8.34 8.50
N VAL A 24 -1.43 -9.13 7.56
CA VAL A 24 -1.38 -10.59 7.66
C VAL A 24 0.08 -11.04 7.71
N ASP A 25 0.92 -10.53 6.81
CA ASP A 25 2.34 -10.89 6.79
C ASP A 25 3.03 -10.54 8.11
N ASP A 26 2.78 -9.34 8.64
CA ASP A 26 3.39 -8.89 9.88
C ASP A 26 2.95 -9.75 11.07
N SER A 27 1.67 -10.12 11.13
CA SER A 27 1.16 -10.99 12.19
C SER A 27 1.81 -12.36 12.16
N ARG A 28 2.01 -12.91 10.97
CA ARG A 28 2.66 -14.22 10.82
C ARG A 28 4.11 -14.16 11.28
N VAL A 29 4.82 -13.10 10.90
CA VAL A 29 6.22 -12.91 11.31
C VAL A 29 6.31 -12.78 12.83
N ASP A 30 5.40 -12.02 13.45
CA ASP A 30 5.35 -11.87 14.91
C ASP A 30 5.12 -13.21 15.63
N GLU A 31 4.42 -14.13 14.98
CA GLU A 31 4.17 -15.47 15.51
C GLU A 31 5.31 -16.45 15.19
N GLY A 32 6.37 -16.00 14.54
CA GLY A 32 7.49 -16.83 14.17
C GLY A 32 7.31 -17.59 12.86
N ALA A 33 6.27 -17.28 12.09
CA ALA A 33 6.01 -17.90 10.79
C ALA A 33 6.53 -17.03 9.66
N GLU A 34 6.59 -17.60 8.46
CA GLU A 34 6.94 -16.84 7.28
C GLU A 34 5.77 -15.98 6.81
N PRO A 35 6.02 -14.82 6.18
CA PRO A 35 4.95 -14.04 5.58
C PRO A 35 4.23 -14.86 4.50
N GLN A 36 2.96 -14.60 4.32
CA GLN A 36 2.16 -15.31 3.33
C GLN A 36 2.32 -14.71 1.93
N PHE A 37 2.36 -13.38 1.84
CA PHE A 37 2.36 -12.67 0.56
C PHE A 37 3.71 -12.06 0.23
N HIS A 38 4.61 -11.97 1.18
CA HIS A 38 5.93 -11.35 1.04
C HIS A 38 5.84 -9.89 0.57
N ILE A 39 4.90 -9.13 1.15
CA ILE A 39 4.66 -7.74 0.75
C ILE A 39 5.90 -6.88 0.96
N ARG A 40 6.60 -7.03 2.10
CA ARG A 40 7.78 -6.25 2.40
C ARG A 40 9.01 -6.68 1.60
N ASP A 41 9.03 -7.95 1.19
CA ASP A 41 10.20 -8.56 0.56
C ASP A 41 10.19 -8.44 -0.96
N THR A 42 9.04 -8.11 -1.56
CA THR A 42 8.87 -8.08 -3.00
C THR A 42 8.69 -6.64 -3.47
N ALA A 43 9.67 -6.14 -4.23
CA ALA A 43 9.69 -4.75 -4.67
C ALA A 43 8.45 -4.37 -5.50
N GLU A 44 7.87 -5.31 -6.23
CA GLU A 44 6.68 -5.06 -7.06
C GLU A 44 5.48 -4.59 -6.25
N TRP A 45 5.32 -5.06 -5.01
CA TRP A 45 4.24 -4.57 -4.13
C TRP A 45 4.41 -3.10 -3.80
N LYS A 46 5.65 -2.70 -3.49
CA LYS A 46 5.97 -1.30 -3.22
C LYS A 46 5.73 -0.42 -4.44
N LYS A 47 6.14 -0.90 -5.60
CA LYS A 47 5.92 -0.18 -6.85
C LYS A 47 4.44 0.00 -7.14
N LEU A 48 3.65 -1.05 -6.95
CA LEU A 48 2.20 -0.98 -7.15
C LEU A 48 1.58 0.02 -6.16
N ALA A 49 1.94 -0.07 -4.89
CA ALA A 49 1.43 0.86 -3.89
C ALA A 49 1.78 2.31 -4.22
N GLY A 50 3.02 2.54 -4.66
CA GLY A 50 3.47 3.88 -5.07
C GLY A 50 2.68 4.41 -6.26
N ALA A 51 2.40 3.56 -7.25
CA ALA A 51 1.61 3.95 -8.41
C ALA A 51 0.17 4.29 -8.01
N LEU A 52 -0.42 3.53 -7.10
CA LEU A 52 -1.76 3.81 -6.58
C LEU A 52 -1.78 5.13 -5.80
N GLU A 53 -0.75 5.38 -5.00
CA GLU A 53 -0.61 6.64 -4.25
C GLU A 53 -0.56 7.83 -5.20
N MET A 54 0.26 7.74 -6.24
CA MET A 54 0.36 8.81 -7.24
C MET A 54 -0.97 9.06 -7.93
N ALA A 55 -1.68 8.01 -8.30
CA ALA A 55 -2.99 8.15 -8.94
C ALA A 55 -3.99 8.82 -8.00
N MET A 56 -3.99 8.45 -6.73
CA MET A 56 -4.87 9.06 -5.73
C MET A 56 -4.52 10.52 -5.48
N LEU A 57 -3.21 10.84 -5.39
CA LEU A 57 -2.76 12.22 -5.18
C LEU A 57 -3.18 13.12 -6.34
N LYS A 58 -3.05 12.64 -7.58
CA LYS A 58 -3.48 13.40 -8.75
C LYS A 58 -4.97 13.77 -8.72
N ARG A 59 -5.78 12.94 -8.06
CA ARG A 59 -7.23 13.14 -7.93
C ARG A 59 -7.61 13.93 -6.68
N GLY A 60 -6.62 14.36 -5.88
CA GLY A 60 -6.90 15.05 -4.62
C GLY A 60 -7.50 14.16 -3.56
N MET A 61 -7.31 12.84 -3.67
CA MET A 61 -7.81 11.90 -2.67
C MET A 61 -6.90 11.87 -1.45
N THR A 62 -7.50 11.63 -0.28
CA THR A 62 -6.75 11.39 0.95
C THR A 62 -6.66 9.90 1.22
N PHE A 63 -5.56 9.47 1.81
CA PHE A 63 -5.35 8.08 2.17
C PHE A 63 -4.28 7.99 3.26
N GLU A 64 -4.30 6.89 4.00
CA GLU A 64 -3.30 6.63 5.02
C GLU A 64 -2.14 5.86 4.38
N VAL A 65 -0.94 6.45 4.43
CA VAL A 65 0.24 5.88 3.79
C VAL A 65 0.66 4.60 4.49
N ILE A 66 0.99 3.57 3.70
CA ILE A 66 1.49 2.30 4.24
C ILE A 66 2.86 2.53 4.89
N GLU A 67 3.05 2.00 6.11
CA GLU A 67 4.33 2.06 6.79
C GLU A 67 5.21 0.89 6.31
N TRP A 68 6.20 1.21 5.48
CA TRP A 68 7.14 0.22 4.96
C TRP A 68 8.33 -0.01 5.90
N TYR A 69 8.72 1.03 6.66
CA TYR A 69 9.85 0.99 7.59
C TYR A 69 9.48 1.64 8.90
N PRO A 70 10.05 1.18 10.03
CA PRO A 70 9.90 1.90 11.30
C PRO A 70 10.41 3.34 11.15
N GLY A 71 9.66 4.30 11.67
CA GLY A 71 10.05 5.71 11.61
C GLY A 71 9.79 6.40 10.28
N GLN A 72 9.17 5.73 9.33
CA GLN A 72 8.78 6.34 8.05
C GLN A 72 7.82 7.50 8.25
N ILE A 73 8.03 8.58 7.48
CA ILE A 73 7.09 9.70 7.48
C ILE A 73 5.79 9.24 6.82
N LYS A 74 4.66 9.38 7.53
CA LYS A 74 3.36 8.87 7.08
C LYS A 74 2.46 9.95 6.50
N LEU A 75 3.01 11.06 6.08
CA LEU A 75 2.23 12.14 5.47
C LEU A 75 2.07 11.87 3.99
N PRO A 76 0.84 12.04 3.43
CA PRO A 76 0.68 11.98 1.99
C PRO A 76 1.53 13.06 1.33
N LEU A 77 2.22 12.69 0.26
CA LEU A 77 3.02 13.65 -0.49
C LEU A 77 2.11 14.73 -1.08
N GLY A 78 2.46 15.99 -0.87
CA GLY A 78 1.66 17.11 -1.37
C GLY A 78 0.40 17.40 -0.57
N GLY A 79 0.18 16.66 0.50
CA GLY A 79 -0.95 16.87 1.39
C GLY A 79 -0.72 17.95 2.42
#